data_68c0798f56ba744613df6df01d56e698
#
_entry.id   68c0798f56ba744613df6df01d56e698
#
_cell.length_a   1.000
_cell.length_b   1.000
_cell.length_c   1.000
_cell.angle_alpha   90.00
_cell.angle_beta   90.00
_cell.angle_gamma   90.00
#
_symmetry.space_group_name_H-M   'P 1'
#
loop_
_entity.id
_entity.type
_entity.pdbx_description
1 polymer ?
#
loop_
_entity_poly.entity_id
_entity_poly.type
_entity_poly.pdbx_seq_one_letter_code
_entity_poly.pdbx_strand_id
1 'polypeptide(L)'
;MSCLTMAGSVFASGGRRILPVAMVCFCAVFFTRVVVAECGTVDPQAGFESSYAEGWGIDRRNTRYQPRSTIDSGNAARLSLKWVYGLASTIPRSYPLVTEDTIFVGDGGRGLVALERETGCERWIYEHEGPISSSILLGWIGERRILIFNDRNDGMFAIDAVDGEFVWHAKVEDEPAPWYSGSPLVLGDTVILPVSSKEVGYSVNPIYGCCTTSGGMAAFDINTGAKLWYIPTIEEIAKPTERHWLFVQEYGPSGAPVWAAPSYDAKRGLIFFGTGQNYSHPTTDTSDSIFAMDAETGKVRWVRQFTANDAYTAACNLEALNHPNCADPTGPDVDFGAATMLVRNKTGRELVIVGQKSADAYAMDPETGEVVWAQKLGRGGIIGGVHWGMAANESLGLVYVPISDKKIVGFPSPGEPSPGLYALDIDTGDRRWEYSRDSRCPERECVFGFSAAIIASNDIVVAGNMDGILEILAAESGKLLWSHDSWRDYPSVNNVVTSGGAFDAHGAMIADDLLLVSSGYTYVGQQRGGNAFLVFQVGVKNE
;
A
#
# COMPACT_ATOMS: atom_id res chain seq x y z
N MET A 1 -11.31 23.90 -36.79
CA MET A 1 -10.95 24.29 -38.17
C MET A 1 -12.16 24.97 -38.78
N SER A 2 -12.08 26.30 -38.97
CA SER A 2 -13.18 27.13 -39.46
C SER A 2 -13.11 27.16 -40.98
N CYS A 3 -14.22 26.81 -41.66
CA CYS A 3 -14.41 27.04 -43.09
C CYS A 3 -15.05 28.44 -43.27
N LEU A 4 -14.30 29.38 -43.87
CA LEU A 4 -14.86 30.65 -44.33
C LEU A 4 -15.58 30.43 -45.67
N THR A 5 -16.84 30.72 -45.72
CA THR A 5 -17.62 30.88 -46.97
C THR A 5 -17.59 32.34 -47.37
N MET A 6 -17.01 32.66 -48.51
CA MET A 6 -17.23 33.94 -49.22
C MET A 6 -18.28 33.70 -50.30
N ALA A 7 -19.38 34.38 -50.17
CA ALA A 7 -20.38 34.51 -51.23
C ALA A 7 -20.12 35.81 -52.00
N GLY A 8 -19.78 35.67 -53.30
CA GLY A 8 -19.72 36.80 -54.24
C GLY A 8 -20.88 36.70 -55.23
N SER A 9 -21.78 37.69 -55.21
CA SER A 9 -22.87 37.84 -56.18
C SER A 9 -22.37 38.60 -57.42
N VAL A 10 -22.52 38.03 -58.59
CA VAL A 10 -22.38 38.77 -59.86
C VAL A 10 -23.69 38.58 -60.66
N PHE A 11 -24.36 39.70 -60.95
CA PHE A 11 -25.46 39.76 -61.87
C PHE A 11 -24.92 39.82 -63.34
N ALA A 12 -25.39 38.94 -64.19
CA ALA A 12 -25.30 39.16 -65.64
C ALA A 12 -26.50 38.50 -66.36
N SER A 13 -27.21 39.30 -67.12
CA SER A 13 -28.29 38.97 -68.02
C SER A 13 -27.79 38.31 -69.27
N GLY A 14 -28.46 37.25 -69.74
CA GLY A 14 -28.23 36.72 -71.10
C GLY A 14 -28.25 35.18 -71.12
N GLY A 15 -29.31 34.64 -71.71
CA GLY A 15 -29.58 33.20 -71.76
C GLY A 15 -28.59 32.44 -72.64
N ARG A 16 -28.05 31.41 -72.04
CA ARG A 16 -27.56 30.18 -72.72
C ARG A 16 -27.52 29.08 -71.69
N ARG A 17 -28.06 27.91 -72.07
CA ARG A 17 -28.05 26.70 -71.23
C ARG A 17 -26.58 26.26 -71.02
N ILE A 18 -26.14 26.21 -69.77
CA ILE A 18 -24.86 25.63 -69.36
C ILE A 18 -25.20 24.40 -68.54
N LEU A 19 -24.68 23.23 -68.98
CA LEU A 19 -24.71 21.99 -68.22
C LEU A 19 -23.85 22.18 -66.94
N PRO A 20 -24.27 21.66 -65.76
CA PRO A 20 -23.46 21.70 -64.59
C PRO A 20 -22.36 20.64 -64.70
N VAL A 21 -21.09 21.08 -64.67
CA VAL A 21 -19.92 20.20 -64.46
C VAL A 21 -19.90 19.92 -62.95
N ALA A 22 -20.22 18.70 -62.59
CA ALA A 22 -20.07 18.23 -61.22
C ALA A 22 -18.55 18.06 -60.91
N MET A 23 -18.00 18.97 -60.15
CA MET A 23 -16.67 18.89 -59.61
C MET A 23 -16.67 17.94 -58.40
N VAL A 24 -16.25 16.69 -58.61
CA VAL A 24 -16.09 15.71 -57.54
C VAL A 24 -14.80 16.02 -56.81
N CYS A 25 -14.90 16.68 -55.66
CA CYS A 25 -13.78 16.79 -54.74
C CYS A 25 -13.50 15.44 -54.06
N PHE A 26 -12.46 14.75 -54.43
CA PHE A 26 -11.93 13.61 -53.69
C PHE A 26 -11.21 14.16 -52.43
N CYS A 27 -11.89 14.12 -51.28
CA CYS A 27 -11.20 14.23 -49.99
C CYS A 27 -10.53 12.87 -49.71
N ALA A 28 -9.21 12.81 -49.91
CA ALA A 28 -8.40 11.71 -49.42
C ALA A 28 -8.33 11.82 -47.87
N VAL A 29 -9.16 11.04 -47.18
CA VAL A 29 -9.06 10.85 -45.75
C VAL A 29 -7.87 9.91 -45.51
N PHE A 30 -6.73 10.46 -45.15
CA PHE A 30 -5.62 9.67 -44.63
C PHE A 30 -6.03 9.14 -43.26
N PHE A 31 -6.53 7.93 -43.18
CA PHE A 31 -6.58 7.16 -41.95
C PHE A 31 -5.13 6.80 -41.60
N THR A 32 -4.51 7.56 -40.74
CA THR A 32 -3.35 7.06 -40.00
C THR A 32 -3.86 5.92 -39.15
N ARG A 33 -3.63 4.68 -39.60
CA ARG A 33 -3.73 3.51 -38.73
C ARG A 33 -2.69 3.73 -37.64
N VAL A 34 -3.14 4.05 -36.42
CA VAL A 34 -2.35 3.83 -35.23
C VAL A 34 -2.16 2.31 -35.18
N VAL A 35 -0.95 1.86 -35.50
CA VAL A 35 -0.55 0.48 -35.25
C VAL A 35 -0.42 0.40 -33.75
N VAL A 36 -1.48 -0.06 -33.09
CA VAL A 36 -1.38 -0.56 -31.71
C VAL A 36 -0.49 -1.79 -31.84
N ALA A 37 0.72 -1.72 -31.30
CA ALA A 37 1.56 -2.89 -31.20
C ALA A 37 0.76 -3.92 -30.38
N GLU A 38 0.47 -5.09 -30.98
CA GLU A 38 -0.10 -6.19 -30.20
C GLU A 38 0.94 -6.56 -29.14
N CYS A 39 0.54 -6.48 -27.87
CA CYS A 39 1.38 -6.97 -26.78
C CYS A 39 1.66 -8.45 -26.98
N GLY A 40 2.89 -8.86 -26.71
CA GLY A 40 3.22 -10.28 -26.69
C GLY A 40 2.33 -11.03 -25.70
N THR A 41 1.91 -12.23 -26.04
CA THR A 41 1.22 -13.12 -25.11
C THR A 41 2.14 -13.48 -23.94
N VAL A 42 1.59 -13.63 -22.75
CA VAL A 42 2.34 -14.17 -21.61
C VAL A 42 2.78 -15.59 -21.99
N ASP A 43 4.09 -15.84 -22.01
CA ASP A 43 4.56 -17.21 -22.17
C ASP A 43 4.23 -17.97 -20.88
N PRO A 44 3.36 -19.00 -20.93
CA PRO A 44 2.98 -19.74 -19.74
C PRO A 44 4.15 -20.50 -19.10
N GLN A 45 5.28 -20.63 -19.77
CA GLN A 45 6.46 -21.34 -19.28
C GLN A 45 7.62 -20.42 -18.92
N ALA A 46 7.72 -19.22 -19.51
CA ALA A 46 8.77 -18.26 -19.23
C ALA A 46 8.30 -17.20 -18.23
N GLY A 47 9.18 -16.77 -17.35
CA GLY A 47 8.98 -15.57 -16.52
C GLY A 47 8.29 -15.77 -15.18
N PHE A 48 7.65 -16.89 -14.90
CA PHE A 48 6.97 -17.12 -13.61
C PHE A 48 7.80 -17.92 -12.60
N GLU A 49 8.96 -18.46 -12.95
CA GLU A 49 9.74 -19.30 -12.04
C GLU A 49 10.29 -18.53 -10.82
N SER A 50 10.39 -17.20 -10.93
CA SER A 50 10.78 -16.35 -9.81
C SER A 50 10.17 -14.96 -9.90
N SER A 51 9.20 -14.67 -9.03
CA SER A 51 8.82 -13.28 -8.76
C SER A 51 9.94 -12.53 -8.03
N TYR A 52 9.98 -11.20 -8.16
CA TYR A 52 10.93 -10.35 -7.41
C TYR A 52 10.50 -10.13 -5.95
N ALA A 53 9.32 -10.61 -5.57
CA ALA A 53 8.84 -10.58 -4.20
C ALA A 53 7.99 -11.82 -3.89
N GLU A 54 8.10 -12.34 -2.68
CA GLU A 54 7.25 -13.39 -2.12
C GLU A 54 5.98 -12.80 -1.44
N GLY A 55 5.89 -11.47 -1.35
CA GLY A 55 4.81 -10.75 -0.73
C GLY A 55 5.11 -9.25 -0.59
N TRP A 56 4.31 -8.57 0.22
CA TRP A 56 4.44 -7.15 0.48
C TRP A 56 5.84 -6.75 0.98
N GLY A 57 6.42 -7.59 1.81
CA GLY A 57 7.72 -7.36 2.46
C GLY A 57 8.94 -7.74 1.63
N ILE A 58 8.79 -8.07 0.36
CA ILE A 58 9.80 -8.68 -0.53
C ILE A 58 10.04 -10.15 -0.15
N ASP A 59 10.39 -10.44 1.08
CA ASP A 59 10.48 -11.78 1.67
C ASP A 59 9.34 -12.00 2.70
N ARG A 60 9.15 -13.22 3.15
CA ARG A 60 8.14 -13.58 4.15
C ARG A 60 8.43 -13.01 5.55
N ARG A 61 9.65 -12.51 5.78
CA ARG A 61 10.06 -11.84 7.02
C ARG A 61 9.74 -10.35 7.04
N ASN A 62 9.21 -9.82 5.93
CA ASN A 62 8.90 -8.40 5.72
C ASN A 62 10.11 -7.47 5.86
N THR A 63 11.31 -7.94 5.51
CA THR A 63 12.52 -7.10 5.62
C THR A 63 12.52 -5.90 4.69
N ARG A 64 11.69 -5.93 3.63
CA ARG A 64 11.65 -4.94 2.55
C ARG A 64 13.04 -4.64 1.98
N TYR A 65 13.86 -5.68 1.95
CA TYR A 65 15.18 -5.67 1.31
C TYR A 65 15.12 -6.46 0.01
N GLN A 66 15.45 -5.80 -1.11
CA GLN A 66 15.50 -6.44 -2.42
C GLN A 66 16.93 -6.94 -2.72
N PRO A 67 17.21 -8.24 -2.62
CA PRO A 67 18.55 -8.79 -2.87
C PRO A 67 18.89 -8.91 -4.36
N ARG A 68 17.87 -8.93 -5.23
CA ARG A 68 18.00 -9.07 -6.69
C ARG A 68 17.83 -7.74 -7.40
N SER A 69 18.65 -6.76 -7.05
CA SER A 69 18.66 -5.45 -7.68
C SER A 69 20.02 -5.15 -8.26
N THR A 70 20.04 -4.52 -9.41
CA THR A 70 21.24 -3.94 -10.02
C THR A 70 21.34 -2.43 -9.73
N ILE A 71 20.35 -1.84 -9.06
CA ILE A 71 20.36 -0.43 -8.64
C ILE A 71 21.20 -0.29 -7.37
N ASP A 72 22.19 0.59 -7.41
CA ASP A 72 23.11 0.88 -6.30
C ASP A 72 23.44 2.39 -6.24
N SER A 73 24.26 2.80 -5.27
CA SER A 73 24.68 4.19 -5.12
C SER A 73 25.53 4.71 -6.29
N GLY A 74 26.18 3.83 -7.03
CA GLY A 74 27.01 4.18 -8.20
C GLY A 74 26.21 4.44 -9.47
N ASN A 75 24.96 3.97 -9.53
CA ASN A 75 24.14 4.07 -10.72
C ASN A 75 22.77 4.76 -10.50
N ALA A 76 22.31 4.93 -9.28
CA ALA A 76 21.01 5.53 -8.94
C ALA A 76 20.80 6.90 -9.62
N ALA A 77 21.85 7.73 -9.75
CA ALA A 77 21.78 9.03 -10.42
C ALA A 77 21.41 8.95 -11.92
N ARG A 78 21.47 7.74 -12.53
CA ARG A 78 21.11 7.50 -13.94
C ARG A 78 19.69 6.98 -14.11
N LEU A 79 18.92 6.84 -13.04
CA LEU A 79 17.51 6.45 -13.13
C LEU A 79 16.72 7.50 -13.93
N SER A 80 16.00 7.01 -14.91
CA SER A 80 15.09 7.80 -15.74
C SER A 80 13.77 7.10 -15.91
N LEU A 81 12.72 7.87 -16.17
CA LEU A 81 11.39 7.33 -16.41
C LEU A 81 11.41 6.48 -17.69
N LYS A 82 11.04 5.19 -17.57
CA LYS A 82 10.94 4.25 -18.69
C LYS A 82 9.57 4.39 -19.36
N TRP A 83 8.53 4.23 -18.60
CA TRP A 83 7.15 4.41 -19.04
C TRP A 83 6.22 4.70 -17.85
N VAL A 84 5.02 5.17 -18.16
CA VAL A 84 3.96 5.45 -17.19
C VAL A 84 2.68 4.78 -17.64
N TYR A 85 2.02 4.10 -16.72
CA TYR A 85 0.69 3.56 -16.90
C TYR A 85 -0.33 4.41 -16.13
N GLY A 86 -1.41 4.84 -16.78
CA GLY A 86 -2.48 5.61 -16.15
C GLY A 86 -3.50 4.68 -15.51
N LEU A 87 -3.57 4.67 -14.18
CA LEU A 87 -4.56 3.91 -13.44
C LEU A 87 -5.94 4.57 -13.54
N ALA A 88 -7.02 3.80 -13.51
CA ALA A 88 -8.39 4.32 -13.45
C ALA A 88 -8.70 4.93 -12.08
N SER A 89 -8.09 4.40 -11.02
CA SER A 89 -8.26 4.91 -9.66
C SER A 89 -7.38 6.12 -9.38
N THR A 90 -7.96 7.14 -8.75
CA THR A 90 -7.23 8.28 -8.18
C THR A 90 -6.75 8.01 -6.74
N ILE A 91 -6.87 6.78 -6.25
CA ILE A 91 -6.41 6.32 -4.94
C ILE A 91 -5.61 5.01 -5.14
N PRO A 92 -4.45 5.08 -5.82
CA PRO A 92 -3.66 3.89 -6.14
C PRO A 92 -3.03 3.30 -4.87
N ARG A 93 -3.49 2.13 -4.43
CA ARG A 93 -3.04 1.48 -3.19
C ARG A 93 -2.50 0.06 -3.40
N SER A 94 -2.62 -0.51 -4.58
CA SER A 94 -2.07 -1.83 -4.88
C SER A 94 -0.54 -1.84 -4.84
N TYR A 95 0.06 -2.90 -4.27
CA TYR A 95 1.49 -3.15 -4.36
C TYR A 95 1.74 -4.16 -5.48
N PRO A 96 2.56 -3.84 -6.49
CA PRO A 96 2.70 -4.66 -7.68
C PRO A 96 3.47 -5.96 -7.39
N LEU A 97 3.17 -6.99 -8.19
CA LEU A 97 4.01 -8.16 -8.34
C LEU A 97 4.78 -8.05 -9.64
N VAL A 98 6.08 -8.32 -9.62
CA VAL A 98 6.95 -8.27 -10.79
C VAL A 98 7.59 -9.63 -11.01
N THR A 99 7.47 -10.15 -12.23
CA THR A 99 8.16 -11.33 -12.73
C THR A 99 9.22 -10.91 -13.77
N GLU A 100 9.83 -11.87 -14.45
CA GLU A 100 10.87 -11.55 -15.44
C GLU A 100 10.32 -10.75 -16.64
N ASP A 101 9.08 -10.98 -17.02
CA ASP A 101 8.48 -10.39 -18.22
C ASP A 101 7.15 -9.64 -17.98
N THR A 102 6.53 -9.79 -16.80
CA THR A 102 5.20 -9.25 -16.50
C THR A 102 5.19 -8.47 -15.19
N ILE A 103 4.45 -7.38 -15.17
CA ILE A 103 4.10 -6.61 -13.99
C ILE A 103 2.59 -6.73 -13.78
N PHE A 104 2.19 -7.19 -12.59
CA PHE A 104 0.79 -7.23 -12.19
C PHE A 104 0.51 -6.07 -11.23
N VAL A 105 -0.52 -5.29 -11.52
CA VAL A 105 -0.92 -4.13 -10.72
C VAL A 105 -2.43 -4.06 -10.58
N GLY A 106 -2.91 -3.73 -9.38
CA GLY A 106 -4.32 -3.45 -9.16
C GLY A 106 -4.67 -2.05 -9.64
N ASP A 107 -5.59 -1.98 -10.58
CA ASP A 107 -6.15 -0.74 -11.12
C ASP A 107 -7.57 -0.57 -10.54
N GLY A 108 -7.66 0.16 -9.43
CA GLY A 108 -8.92 0.31 -8.69
C GLY A 108 -10.05 0.90 -9.54
N GLY A 109 -10.98 0.06 -9.97
CA GLY A 109 -12.09 0.40 -10.85
C GLY A 109 -12.07 -0.33 -12.18
N ARG A 110 -10.92 -0.90 -12.60
CA ARG A 110 -10.83 -1.83 -13.73
C ARG A 110 -10.53 -3.25 -13.28
N GLY A 111 -9.85 -3.41 -12.15
CA GLY A 111 -9.49 -4.71 -11.59
C GLY A 111 -7.97 -4.94 -11.53
N LEU A 112 -7.52 -6.16 -11.85
CA LEU A 112 -6.12 -6.50 -11.88
C LEU A 112 -5.61 -6.54 -13.33
N VAL A 113 -4.52 -5.85 -13.60
CA VAL A 113 -3.95 -5.69 -14.94
C VAL A 113 -2.59 -6.36 -15.00
N ALA A 114 -2.35 -7.16 -16.07
CA ALA A 114 -1.04 -7.68 -16.43
C ALA A 114 -0.41 -6.80 -17.51
N LEU A 115 0.76 -6.26 -17.22
CA LEU A 115 1.50 -5.38 -18.10
C LEU A 115 2.79 -6.06 -18.55
N GLU A 116 3.14 -5.91 -19.84
CA GLU A 116 4.45 -6.29 -20.32
C GLU A 116 5.53 -5.41 -19.63
N ARG A 117 6.50 -6.05 -18.99
CA ARG A 117 7.52 -5.35 -18.19
C ARG A 117 8.32 -4.32 -19.00
N GLU A 118 8.59 -4.63 -20.27
CA GLU A 118 9.43 -3.78 -21.12
C GLU A 118 8.72 -2.51 -21.57
N THR A 119 7.45 -2.61 -21.97
CA THR A 119 6.72 -1.53 -22.65
C THR A 119 5.56 -0.94 -21.84
N GLY A 120 5.09 -1.64 -20.80
CA GLY A 120 3.86 -1.29 -20.09
C GLY A 120 2.57 -1.58 -20.86
N CYS A 121 2.66 -2.35 -21.97
CA CYS A 121 1.51 -2.75 -22.76
C CYS A 121 0.62 -3.73 -21.98
N GLU A 122 -0.72 -3.56 -22.07
CA GLU A 122 -1.70 -4.44 -21.40
C GLU A 122 -1.74 -5.82 -22.11
N ARG A 123 -1.43 -6.90 -21.35
CA ARG A 123 -1.54 -8.28 -21.83
C ARG A 123 -2.94 -8.83 -21.64
N TRP A 124 -3.48 -8.62 -20.42
CA TRP A 124 -4.84 -8.96 -20.05
C TRP A 124 -5.31 -8.16 -18.84
N ILE A 125 -6.61 -8.14 -18.61
CA ILE A 125 -7.26 -7.50 -17.47
C ILE A 125 -8.26 -8.49 -16.88
N TYR A 126 -8.14 -8.74 -15.58
CA TYR A 126 -9.21 -9.34 -14.79
C TYR A 126 -10.13 -8.23 -14.31
N GLU A 127 -11.32 -8.10 -14.94
CA GLU A 127 -12.29 -7.07 -14.59
C GLU A 127 -12.83 -7.28 -13.17
N HIS A 128 -12.68 -6.27 -12.32
CA HIS A 128 -13.13 -6.28 -10.93
C HIS A 128 -13.43 -4.85 -10.46
N GLU A 129 -14.64 -4.64 -9.95
CA GLU A 129 -15.09 -3.29 -9.56
C GLU A 129 -14.56 -2.84 -8.19
N GLY A 130 -14.14 -3.77 -7.35
CA GLY A 130 -13.71 -3.49 -5.98
C GLY A 130 -12.26 -2.95 -5.88
N PRO A 131 -11.94 -2.26 -4.78
CA PRO A 131 -10.62 -1.68 -4.58
C PRO A 131 -9.58 -2.76 -4.19
N ILE A 132 -8.68 -3.09 -5.11
CA ILE A 132 -7.50 -3.90 -4.82
C ILE A 132 -6.52 -3.03 -4.04
N SER A 133 -6.34 -3.31 -2.75
CA SER A 133 -5.59 -2.45 -1.83
C SER A 133 -4.48 -3.16 -1.06
N SER A 134 -4.07 -4.33 -1.54
CA SER A 134 -3.02 -5.16 -0.96
C SER A 134 -1.91 -5.44 -1.96
N SER A 135 -0.90 -6.19 -1.54
CA SER A 135 0.04 -6.80 -2.48
C SER A 135 -0.63 -7.90 -3.30
N ILE A 136 -0.16 -8.03 -4.53
CA ILE A 136 -0.47 -9.17 -5.39
C ILE A 136 0.59 -10.23 -5.12
N LEU A 137 0.15 -11.47 -4.87
CA LEU A 137 1.01 -12.60 -4.53
C LEU A 137 0.99 -13.63 -5.65
N LEU A 138 2.11 -14.31 -5.86
CA LEU A 138 2.18 -15.50 -6.69
C LEU A 138 1.99 -16.74 -5.82
N GLY A 139 1.10 -17.63 -6.23
CA GLY A 139 0.85 -18.93 -5.60
C GLY A 139 0.82 -20.06 -6.64
N TRP A 140 0.65 -21.29 -6.16
CA TRP A 140 0.66 -22.48 -6.99
C TRP A 140 -0.45 -23.44 -6.59
N ILE A 141 -1.17 -23.96 -7.59
CA ILE A 141 -2.13 -25.07 -7.45
C ILE A 141 -1.68 -26.18 -8.38
N GLY A 142 -0.94 -27.17 -7.86
CA GLY A 142 -0.22 -28.12 -8.71
C GLY A 142 0.81 -27.39 -9.59
N GLU A 143 0.66 -27.50 -10.92
CA GLU A 143 1.49 -26.79 -11.89
C GLU A 143 0.90 -25.43 -12.32
N ARG A 144 -0.34 -25.12 -11.93
CA ARG A 144 -1.03 -23.88 -12.23
C ARG A 144 -0.51 -22.74 -11.36
N ARG A 145 -0.15 -21.63 -11.99
CA ARG A 145 0.29 -20.40 -11.31
C ARG A 145 -0.92 -19.51 -11.10
N ILE A 146 -1.10 -19.06 -9.88
CA ILE A 146 -2.21 -18.20 -9.51
C ILE A 146 -1.72 -16.89 -8.93
N LEU A 147 -2.48 -15.83 -9.17
CA LEU A 147 -2.34 -14.57 -8.47
C LEU A 147 -3.37 -14.49 -7.36
N ILE A 148 -2.92 -14.09 -6.17
CA ILE A 148 -3.78 -13.91 -4.99
C ILE A 148 -3.73 -12.44 -4.59
N PHE A 149 -4.89 -11.82 -4.37
CA PHE A 149 -5.02 -10.43 -3.94
C PHE A 149 -6.31 -10.23 -3.13
N ASN A 150 -6.35 -9.15 -2.35
CA ASN A 150 -7.57 -8.78 -1.63
C ASN A 150 -8.34 -7.68 -2.35
N ASP A 151 -9.64 -7.87 -2.45
CA ASP A 151 -10.59 -6.76 -2.44
C ASP A 151 -10.81 -6.32 -0.99
N ARG A 152 -10.68 -5.02 -0.75
CA ARG A 152 -10.81 -4.47 0.60
C ARG A 152 -12.18 -4.74 1.24
N ASN A 153 -13.23 -4.89 0.44
CA ASN A 153 -14.62 -5.01 0.90
C ASN A 153 -15.19 -6.43 0.84
N ASP A 154 -14.65 -7.28 -0.06
CA ASP A 154 -15.27 -8.57 -0.40
C ASP A 154 -14.36 -9.78 -0.17
N GLY A 155 -13.14 -9.60 0.31
CA GLY A 155 -12.28 -10.73 0.66
C GLY A 155 -11.10 -10.94 -0.27
N MET A 156 -10.73 -12.19 -0.46
CA MET A 156 -9.53 -12.60 -1.18
C MET A 156 -9.93 -13.36 -2.46
N PHE A 157 -9.22 -13.08 -3.53
CA PHE A 157 -9.43 -13.69 -4.85
C PHE A 157 -8.18 -14.42 -5.30
N ALA A 158 -8.38 -15.53 -6.00
CA ALA A 158 -7.34 -16.18 -6.79
C ALA A 158 -7.77 -16.23 -8.25
N ILE A 159 -6.84 -15.89 -9.13
CA ILE A 159 -7.01 -15.94 -10.60
C ILE A 159 -5.79 -16.60 -11.22
N ASP A 160 -5.93 -17.11 -12.43
CA ASP A 160 -4.80 -17.64 -13.19
C ASP A 160 -3.83 -16.53 -13.58
N ALA A 161 -2.53 -16.76 -13.39
CA ALA A 161 -1.51 -15.74 -13.67
C ALA A 161 -1.24 -15.54 -15.16
N VAL A 162 -1.62 -16.51 -16.02
CA VAL A 162 -1.34 -16.50 -17.46
C VAL A 162 -2.39 -15.71 -18.23
N ASP A 163 -3.67 -15.92 -17.92
CA ASP A 163 -4.80 -15.38 -18.69
C ASP A 163 -5.82 -14.60 -17.85
N GLY A 164 -5.66 -14.56 -16.52
CA GLY A 164 -6.57 -13.88 -15.62
C GLY A 164 -7.87 -14.64 -15.34
N GLU A 165 -8.00 -15.93 -15.70
CA GLU A 165 -9.20 -16.70 -15.41
C GLU A 165 -9.44 -16.83 -13.89
N PHE A 166 -10.70 -16.66 -13.48
CA PHE A 166 -11.10 -16.82 -12.07
C PHE A 166 -10.87 -18.25 -11.58
N VAL A 167 -10.33 -18.38 -10.38
CA VAL A 167 -10.10 -19.69 -9.71
C VAL A 167 -11.00 -19.85 -8.51
N TRP A 168 -10.87 -18.98 -7.50
CA TRP A 168 -11.73 -19.00 -6.32
C TRP A 168 -11.79 -17.61 -5.66
N HIS A 169 -12.83 -17.45 -4.81
CA HIS A 169 -13.04 -16.31 -3.94
C HIS A 169 -13.28 -16.81 -2.51
N ALA A 170 -12.68 -16.13 -1.53
CA ALA A 170 -12.77 -16.49 -0.12
C ALA A 170 -12.91 -15.24 0.76
N LYS A 171 -13.70 -15.37 1.84
CA LYS A 171 -13.90 -14.31 2.84
C LYS A 171 -14.12 -14.89 4.22
N VAL A 172 -13.96 -14.06 5.24
CA VAL A 172 -14.32 -14.37 6.62
C VAL A 172 -15.77 -14.00 6.82
N GLU A 173 -16.61 -14.99 7.13
CA GLU A 173 -18.05 -14.82 7.37
C GLU A 173 -18.37 -14.71 8.88
N ASP A 174 -17.38 -14.94 9.74
CA ASP A 174 -17.53 -14.90 11.19
C ASP A 174 -17.68 -13.48 11.73
N GLU A 175 -17.21 -12.46 10.98
CA GLU A 175 -17.30 -11.05 11.34
C GLU A 175 -18.41 -10.35 10.56
N PRO A 176 -19.24 -9.51 11.21
CA PRO A 176 -20.36 -8.85 10.54
C PRO A 176 -19.95 -7.71 9.58
N ALA A 177 -18.78 -7.11 9.76
CA ALA A 177 -18.29 -6.01 8.94
C ALA A 177 -16.77 -6.10 8.66
N PRO A 178 -16.28 -7.22 8.09
CA PRO A 178 -14.84 -7.40 7.87
C PRO A 178 -14.32 -6.44 6.82
N TRP A 179 -13.06 -6.02 6.96
CA TRP A 179 -12.33 -5.19 6.02
C TRP A 179 -10.94 -5.79 5.77
N TYR A 180 -10.59 -6.02 4.50
CA TYR A 180 -9.37 -6.74 4.12
C TYR A 180 -8.33 -5.75 3.56
N SER A 181 -7.78 -4.90 4.42
CA SER A 181 -6.82 -3.87 4.04
C SER A 181 -5.36 -4.25 4.21
N GLY A 182 -5.07 -5.31 4.98
CA GLY A 182 -3.74 -5.87 5.12
C GLY A 182 -3.37 -6.80 3.98
N SER A 183 -2.09 -6.87 3.64
CA SER A 183 -1.61 -7.79 2.61
C SER A 183 -1.56 -9.23 3.13
N PRO A 184 -2.02 -10.22 2.35
CA PRO A 184 -1.95 -11.62 2.73
C PRO A 184 -0.52 -12.15 2.65
N LEU A 185 -0.31 -13.38 3.15
CA LEU A 185 0.97 -14.08 3.12
C LEU A 185 0.75 -15.54 2.69
N VAL A 186 1.52 -16.02 1.72
CA VAL A 186 1.46 -17.42 1.24
C VAL A 186 2.51 -18.26 1.95
N LEU A 187 2.07 -19.35 2.59
CA LEU A 187 2.89 -20.32 3.33
C LEU A 187 2.61 -21.75 2.82
N GLY A 188 3.31 -22.16 1.73
CA GLY A 188 3.02 -23.44 1.08
C GLY A 188 1.58 -23.48 0.55
N ASP A 189 0.77 -24.43 1.04
CA ASP A 189 -0.63 -24.61 0.65
C ASP A 189 -1.60 -23.73 1.47
N THR A 190 -1.10 -22.82 2.29
CA THR A 190 -1.91 -21.95 3.17
C THR A 190 -1.74 -20.50 2.80
N VAL A 191 -2.84 -19.75 2.78
CA VAL A 191 -2.84 -18.28 2.67
C VAL A 191 -3.32 -17.68 3.98
N ILE A 192 -2.47 -16.86 4.60
CA ILE A 192 -2.80 -16.12 5.82
C ILE A 192 -3.36 -14.76 5.44
N LEU A 193 -4.51 -14.39 5.99
CA LEU A 193 -5.23 -13.16 5.67
C LEU A 193 -5.48 -12.32 6.93
N PRO A 194 -4.93 -11.10 7.03
CA PRO A 194 -5.28 -10.16 8.09
C PRO A 194 -6.69 -9.62 7.90
N VAL A 195 -7.42 -9.48 9.01
CA VAL A 195 -8.80 -9.00 9.04
C VAL A 195 -8.89 -7.75 9.89
N SER A 196 -9.41 -6.69 9.29
CA SER A 196 -9.76 -5.42 9.92
C SER A 196 -11.28 -5.25 9.95
N SER A 197 -11.80 -4.07 10.28
CA SER A 197 -13.24 -3.82 10.35
C SER A 197 -13.66 -2.52 9.69
N LYS A 198 -14.80 -2.56 9.02
CA LYS A 198 -15.48 -1.38 8.44
C LYS A 198 -16.10 -0.48 9.51
N GLU A 199 -16.31 -0.98 10.73
CA GLU A 199 -16.99 -0.23 11.79
C GLU A 199 -16.25 1.03 12.20
N VAL A 200 -14.91 1.07 12.05
CA VAL A 200 -14.15 2.32 12.24
C VAL A 200 -14.72 3.47 11.42
N GLY A 201 -15.17 3.20 10.18
CA GLY A 201 -15.81 4.17 9.30
C GLY A 201 -17.33 4.28 9.49
N TYR A 202 -18.03 3.16 9.74
CA TYR A 202 -19.48 3.17 9.97
C TYR A 202 -19.88 3.98 11.20
N SER A 203 -18.97 4.10 12.17
CA SER A 203 -19.14 4.91 13.37
C SER A 203 -19.53 6.37 13.12
N VAL A 204 -19.15 6.96 11.97
CA VAL A 204 -19.52 8.35 11.63
C VAL A 204 -21.03 8.55 11.45
N ASN A 205 -21.79 7.46 11.29
CA ASN A 205 -23.23 7.50 11.27
C ASN A 205 -23.78 7.47 12.72
N PRO A 206 -24.41 8.55 13.22
CA PRO A 206 -24.83 8.63 14.62
C PRO A 206 -25.97 7.68 15.00
N ILE A 207 -26.64 7.08 14.02
CA ILE A 207 -27.69 6.06 14.26
C ILE A 207 -27.18 4.63 14.13
N TYR A 208 -25.88 4.44 13.87
CA TYR A 208 -25.24 3.13 13.86
C TYR A 208 -24.93 2.68 15.29
N GLY A 209 -25.40 1.51 15.68
CA GLY A 209 -25.06 0.91 16.98
C GLY A 209 -23.63 0.36 16.96
N CYS A 210 -22.69 1.18 17.33
CA CYS A 210 -21.25 0.86 17.31
C CYS A 210 -20.77 0.31 18.64
N CYS A 211 -19.82 -0.64 18.73
CA CYS A 211 -19.26 -1.45 17.66
C CYS A 211 -19.22 -2.91 18.12
N THR A 212 -19.33 -3.86 17.20
CA THR A 212 -19.48 -5.29 17.54
C THR A 212 -18.38 -6.16 16.97
N THR A 213 -17.56 -5.64 16.06
CA THR A 213 -16.53 -6.41 15.35
C THR A 213 -15.20 -6.43 16.09
N SER A 214 -14.43 -7.49 15.83
CA SER A 214 -13.03 -7.61 16.19
C SER A 214 -12.16 -7.65 14.94
N GLY A 215 -10.90 -7.22 15.06
CA GLY A 215 -9.87 -7.61 14.13
C GLY A 215 -9.57 -9.11 14.24
N GLY A 216 -8.73 -9.64 13.35
CA GLY A 216 -8.36 -11.04 13.42
C GLY A 216 -7.35 -11.48 12.38
N MET A 217 -7.03 -12.77 12.43
CA MET A 217 -6.20 -13.46 11.45
C MET A 217 -6.94 -14.71 10.98
N ALA A 218 -6.95 -14.93 9.66
CA ALA A 218 -7.58 -16.10 9.04
C ALA A 218 -6.56 -16.89 8.22
N ALA A 219 -6.78 -18.19 8.07
CA ALA A 219 -6.05 -19.04 7.14
C ALA A 219 -7.01 -19.74 6.18
N PHE A 220 -6.56 -19.86 4.93
CA PHE A 220 -7.30 -20.49 3.85
C PHE A 220 -6.42 -21.49 3.10
N ASP A 221 -7.03 -22.56 2.63
CA ASP A 221 -6.39 -23.51 1.72
C ASP A 221 -6.20 -22.86 0.35
N ILE A 222 -4.96 -22.83 -0.16
CA ILE A 222 -4.62 -22.15 -1.43
C ILE A 222 -5.28 -22.80 -2.64
N ASN A 223 -5.55 -24.13 -2.56
CA ASN A 223 -6.08 -24.89 -3.69
C ASN A 223 -7.58 -24.62 -3.91
N THR A 224 -8.30 -24.32 -2.83
CA THR A 224 -9.77 -24.27 -2.83
C THR A 224 -10.37 -22.96 -2.35
N GLY A 225 -9.58 -22.12 -1.65
CA GLY A 225 -10.10 -20.96 -0.94
C GLY A 225 -10.90 -21.32 0.32
N ALA A 226 -10.93 -22.59 0.74
CA ALA A 226 -11.65 -22.99 1.94
C ALA A 226 -10.98 -22.44 3.20
N LYS A 227 -11.78 -21.85 4.10
CA LYS A 227 -11.28 -21.36 5.39
C LYS A 227 -10.83 -22.53 6.27
N LEU A 228 -9.58 -22.48 6.72
CA LEU A 228 -8.99 -23.46 7.65
C LEU A 228 -9.26 -23.05 9.10
N TRP A 229 -9.01 -21.79 9.43
CA TRP A 229 -9.29 -21.21 10.74
C TRP A 229 -9.47 -19.70 10.66
N TYR A 230 -10.14 -19.13 11.66
CA TYR A 230 -10.20 -17.69 11.95
C TYR A 230 -10.06 -17.47 13.45
N ILE A 231 -9.16 -16.58 13.86
CA ILE A 231 -8.90 -16.22 15.26
C ILE A 231 -9.10 -14.71 15.42
N PRO A 232 -10.10 -14.28 16.18
CA PRO A 232 -10.31 -12.87 16.49
C PRO A 232 -9.22 -12.35 17.44
N THR A 233 -8.89 -11.06 17.34
CA THR A 233 -7.96 -10.40 18.27
C THR A 233 -8.60 -10.09 19.62
N ILE A 234 -9.93 -10.06 19.68
CA ILE A 234 -10.71 -9.95 20.91
C ILE A 234 -11.62 -11.19 20.97
N GLU A 235 -11.37 -12.09 21.93
CA GLU A 235 -12.14 -13.32 22.08
C GLU A 235 -13.53 -13.06 22.68
N GLU A 236 -13.68 -11.99 23.47
CA GLU A 236 -14.96 -11.65 24.10
C GLU A 236 -15.94 -11.08 23.07
N ILE A 237 -17.11 -11.69 22.96
CA ILE A 237 -18.19 -11.18 22.12
C ILE A 237 -18.70 -9.85 22.69
N ALA A 238 -18.77 -8.83 21.85
CA ALA A 238 -19.27 -7.52 22.23
C ALA A 238 -20.70 -7.58 22.78
N LYS A 239 -20.92 -6.87 23.89
CA LYS A 239 -22.20 -6.78 24.59
C LYS A 239 -22.67 -5.34 24.66
N PRO A 240 -23.99 -5.09 24.86
CA PRO A 240 -24.47 -3.75 25.15
C PRO A 240 -23.73 -3.14 26.35
N THR A 241 -23.20 -1.93 26.19
CA THR A 241 -22.61 -1.15 27.30
C THR A 241 -23.70 -0.34 28.01
N GLU A 242 -23.33 0.35 29.08
CA GLU A 242 -24.25 1.30 29.75
C GLU A 242 -24.45 2.58 28.91
N ARG A 243 -23.61 2.81 27.93
CA ARG A 243 -23.65 3.98 27.06
C ARG A 243 -24.66 3.82 25.92
N HIS A 244 -25.55 4.77 25.78
CA HIS A 244 -26.50 4.84 24.69
C HIS A 244 -26.82 6.30 24.35
N TRP A 245 -27.18 6.53 23.10
CA TRP A 245 -27.65 7.83 22.64
C TRP A 245 -29.04 7.70 22.02
N LEU A 246 -30.05 8.30 22.66
CA LEU A 246 -31.45 8.11 22.31
C LEU A 246 -31.82 6.60 22.34
N PHE A 247 -32.06 6.02 21.15
CA PHE A 247 -32.38 4.59 20.96
C PHE A 247 -31.20 3.78 20.39
N VAL A 248 -30.03 4.41 20.19
CA VAL A 248 -28.84 3.77 19.66
C VAL A 248 -27.98 3.26 20.82
N GLN A 249 -27.75 1.95 20.82
CA GLN A 249 -26.95 1.26 21.83
C GLN A 249 -25.48 1.20 21.40
N GLU A 250 -24.56 1.49 22.31
CA GLU A 250 -23.15 1.17 22.17
C GLU A 250 -22.90 -0.29 22.58
N TYR A 251 -21.95 -0.94 21.92
CA TYR A 251 -21.51 -2.32 22.20
C TYR A 251 -19.98 -2.34 22.39
N GLY A 252 -19.50 -3.30 23.20
CA GLY A 252 -18.06 -3.50 23.44
C GLY A 252 -17.79 -4.77 24.27
N PRO A 253 -16.52 -5.19 24.37
CA PRO A 253 -15.33 -4.63 23.67
C PRO A 253 -15.37 -4.87 22.14
N SER A 254 -14.69 -4.00 21.39
CA SER A 254 -14.59 -4.13 19.94
C SER A 254 -13.32 -3.44 19.40
N GLY A 255 -12.95 -3.74 18.16
CA GLY A 255 -11.78 -3.14 17.51
C GLY A 255 -10.57 -4.06 17.45
N ALA A 256 -9.39 -3.58 17.83
CA ALA A 256 -8.11 -4.25 17.67
C ALA A 256 -7.88 -4.81 16.24
N PRO A 257 -8.08 -3.98 15.17
CA PRO A 257 -8.01 -4.41 13.78
C PRO A 257 -6.61 -4.83 13.37
N VAL A 258 -6.49 -5.81 12.44
CA VAL A 258 -5.24 -6.17 11.80
C VAL A 258 -5.28 -5.68 10.36
N TRP A 259 -4.45 -4.67 10.03
CA TRP A 259 -4.46 -4.04 8.72
C TRP A 259 -3.08 -3.91 8.06
N ALA A 260 -2.05 -4.47 8.70
CA ALA A 260 -0.69 -4.62 8.17
C ALA A 260 -0.41 -6.08 7.74
N ALA A 261 0.62 -6.28 6.92
CA ALA A 261 1.06 -7.61 6.52
C ALA A 261 1.74 -8.34 7.69
N PRO A 262 1.43 -9.63 7.96
CA PRO A 262 2.15 -10.42 8.94
C PRO A 262 3.54 -10.81 8.43
N SER A 263 4.53 -10.94 9.32
CA SER A 263 5.82 -11.58 9.01
C SER A 263 5.83 -13.03 9.49
N TYR A 264 6.64 -13.88 8.85
CA TYR A 264 6.73 -15.31 9.14
C TYR A 264 8.12 -15.73 9.59
N ASP A 265 8.17 -16.47 10.66
CA ASP A 265 9.33 -17.16 11.18
C ASP A 265 9.26 -18.67 10.87
N ALA A 266 9.93 -19.08 9.81
CA ALA A 266 9.96 -20.49 9.40
C ALA A 266 10.63 -21.42 10.42
N LYS A 267 11.52 -20.89 11.27
CA LYS A 267 12.22 -21.67 12.30
C LYS A 267 11.30 -22.06 13.45
N ARG A 268 10.38 -21.14 13.82
CA ARG A 268 9.45 -21.33 14.95
C ARG A 268 8.04 -21.70 14.52
N GLY A 269 7.74 -21.59 13.21
CA GLY A 269 6.37 -21.76 12.69
C GLY A 269 5.43 -20.64 13.13
N LEU A 270 5.97 -19.44 13.43
CA LEU A 270 5.20 -18.34 13.97
C LEU A 270 4.97 -17.24 12.92
N ILE A 271 3.79 -16.63 12.96
CA ILE A 271 3.53 -15.33 12.34
C ILE A 271 3.51 -14.25 13.41
N PHE A 272 4.04 -13.06 13.06
CA PHE A 272 3.96 -11.87 13.89
C PHE A 272 3.13 -10.80 13.18
N PHE A 273 2.29 -10.09 13.93
CA PHE A 273 1.48 -9.00 13.40
C PHE A 273 1.11 -7.99 14.48
N GLY A 274 0.78 -6.77 14.07
CA GLY A 274 0.34 -5.71 14.95
C GLY A 274 -1.16 -5.49 14.86
N THR A 275 -1.74 -4.98 15.96
CA THR A 275 -3.14 -4.55 16.03
C THR A 275 -3.26 -3.05 16.17
N GLY A 276 -4.42 -2.50 15.83
CA GLY A 276 -4.80 -1.13 16.12
C GLY A 276 -5.62 -1.01 17.39
N GLN A 277 -6.20 0.17 17.56
CA GLN A 277 -6.98 0.59 18.72
C GLN A 277 -8.27 -0.20 18.93
N ASN A 278 -8.84 -0.14 20.14
CA ASN A 278 -10.25 -0.51 20.32
C ASN A 278 -11.17 0.53 19.65
N TYR A 279 -12.42 0.15 19.35
CA TYR A 279 -13.43 1.07 18.81
C TYR A 279 -14.38 1.57 19.92
N SER A 280 -14.56 0.76 20.95
CA SER A 280 -15.45 1.03 22.08
C SER A 280 -14.87 0.49 23.39
N HIS A 281 -15.41 0.96 24.49
CA HIS A 281 -15.10 0.42 25.82
C HIS A 281 -15.90 -0.85 26.16
N PRO A 282 -15.38 -1.72 27.06
CA PRO A 282 -14.09 -1.63 27.71
C PRO A 282 -12.93 -1.87 26.72
N THR A 283 -11.80 -1.23 26.94
CA THR A 283 -10.57 -1.52 26.19
C THR A 283 -9.99 -2.87 26.57
N THR A 284 -9.28 -3.50 25.65
CA THR A 284 -8.64 -4.81 25.82
C THR A 284 -7.13 -4.69 25.87
N ASP A 285 -6.45 -5.71 26.34
CA ASP A 285 -4.98 -5.81 26.31
C ASP A 285 -4.44 -6.30 24.95
N THR A 286 -5.33 -6.44 23.97
CA THR A 286 -5.04 -6.88 22.60
C THR A 286 -5.05 -5.74 21.57
N SER A 287 -5.49 -4.52 21.97
CA SER A 287 -5.34 -3.33 21.13
C SER A 287 -3.91 -2.78 21.21
N ASP A 288 -3.44 -2.16 20.13
CA ASP A 288 -2.08 -1.58 20.02
C ASP A 288 -1.00 -2.55 20.50
N SER A 289 -1.13 -3.79 20.04
CA SER A 289 -0.36 -4.93 20.54
C SER A 289 0.35 -5.63 19.39
N ILE A 290 1.43 -6.34 19.72
CA ILE A 290 2.08 -7.29 18.82
C ILE A 290 1.73 -8.70 19.28
N PHE A 291 1.33 -9.50 18.30
CA PHE A 291 1.01 -10.92 18.46
C PHE A 291 2.11 -11.79 17.88
N ALA A 292 2.37 -12.91 18.53
CA ALA A 292 2.99 -14.08 17.93
C ALA A 292 1.97 -15.22 17.94
N MET A 293 1.72 -15.79 16.78
CA MET A 293 0.69 -16.81 16.55
C MET A 293 1.30 -17.97 15.75
N ASP A 294 0.95 -19.19 16.12
CA ASP A 294 1.30 -20.37 15.36
C ASP A 294 0.60 -20.34 13.99
N ALA A 295 1.37 -20.41 12.92
CA ALA A 295 0.87 -20.20 11.56
C ALA A 295 -0.04 -21.35 11.06
N GLU A 296 0.15 -22.58 11.59
CA GLU A 296 -0.62 -23.75 11.19
C GLU A 296 -1.96 -23.80 11.92
N THR A 297 -1.96 -23.52 13.22
CA THR A 297 -3.12 -23.73 14.10
C THR A 297 -3.88 -22.47 14.47
N GLY A 298 -3.29 -21.28 14.23
CA GLY A 298 -3.83 -20.03 14.73
C GLY A 298 -3.68 -19.82 16.24
N LYS A 299 -2.99 -20.71 16.95
CA LYS A 299 -2.85 -20.58 18.41
C LYS A 299 -1.93 -19.43 18.78
N VAL A 300 -2.43 -18.49 19.59
CA VAL A 300 -1.64 -17.38 20.14
C VAL A 300 -0.58 -17.92 21.09
N ARG A 301 0.68 -17.51 20.89
CA ARG A 301 1.83 -17.86 21.72
C ARG A 301 2.10 -16.80 22.78
N TRP A 302 2.09 -15.54 22.37
CA TRP A 302 2.18 -14.37 23.24
C TRP A 302 1.55 -13.14 22.60
N VAL A 303 1.12 -12.22 23.46
CA VAL A 303 0.65 -10.88 23.08
C VAL A 303 1.42 -9.85 23.92
N ARG A 304 1.80 -8.73 23.30
CA ARG A 304 2.48 -7.63 23.97
C ARG A 304 1.81 -6.32 23.62
N GLN A 305 1.11 -5.71 24.59
CA GLN A 305 0.50 -4.39 24.43
C GLN A 305 1.54 -3.28 24.66
N PHE A 306 1.46 -2.21 23.86
CA PHE A 306 2.34 -1.04 23.94
C PHE A 306 1.60 0.23 24.34
N THR A 307 0.35 0.39 23.89
CA THR A 307 -0.51 1.51 24.28
C THR A 307 -1.80 0.97 24.88
N ALA A 308 -1.98 1.19 26.17
CA ALA A 308 -3.19 0.78 26.86
C ALA A 308 -4.26 1.90 26.79
N ASN A 309 -5.53 1.49 26.89
CA ASN A 309 -6.68 2.39 26.91
C ASN A 309 -6.85 3.24 25.64
N ASP A 310 -6.37 2.75 24.49
CA ASP A 310 -6.65 3.38 23.21
C ASP A 310 -8.00 2.90 22.68
N ALA A 311 -8.98 3.78 22.66
CA ALA A 311 -10.29 3.56 22.08
C ALA A 311 -10.66 4.74 21.19
N TYR A 312 -10.79 4.48 19.87
CA TYR A 312 -10.99 5.52 18.88
C TYR A 312 -11.72 4.99 17.64
N THR A 313 -12.59 5.81 17.06
CA THR A 313 -13.21 5.58 15.76
C THR A 313 -13.20 6.86 14.93
N ALA A 314 -13.53 6.77 13.63
CA ALA A 314 -13.64 7.95 12.77
C ALA A 314 -14.72 8.95 13.25
N ALA A 315 -15.66 8.53 14.11
CA ALA A 315 -16.63 9.43 14.76
C ALA A 315 -15.95 10.45 15.68
N CYS A 316 -14.79 10.12 16.23
CA CYS A 316 -14.04 11.02 17.11
C CYS A 316 -13.45 12.22 16.35
N ASN A 317 -13.32 12.13 15.03
CA ASN A 317 -12.98 13.27 14.17
C ASN A 317 -14.08 14.36 14.17
N LEU A 318 -15.24 14.02 14.69
CA LEU A 318 -16.41 14.90 14.84
C LEU A 318 -16.65 15.28 16.30
N GLU A 319 -15.60 15.29 17.12
CA GLU A 319 -15.65 15.54 18.58
C GLU A 319 -16.41 16.83 18.93
N ALA A 320 -16.25 17.90 18.15
CA ALA A 320 -16.98 19.15 18.33
C ALA A 320 -18.52 18.99 18.30
N LEU A 321 -19.02 17.85 17.80
CA LEU A 321 -20.44 17.51 17.73
C LEU A 321 -20.89 16.56 18.86
N ASN A 322 -20.03 16.21 19.82
CA ASN A 322 -20.29 15.18 20.84
C ASN A 322 -20.86 13.89 20.22
N HIS A 323 -20.15 13.35 19.24
CA HIS A 323 -20.65 12.25 18.44
C HIS A 323 -20.85 10.98 19.29
N PRO A 324 -22.04 10.31 19.21
CA PRO A 324 -22.39 9.20 20.11
C PRO A 324 -21.46 7.98 19.99
N ASN A 325 -20.87 7.76 18.82
CA ASN A 325 -19.98 6.63 18.54
C ASN A 325 -18.49 6.96 18.72
N CYS A 326 -18.14 8.15 19.25
CA CYS A 326 -16.79 8.40 19.70
C CYS A 326 -16.64 7.84 21.11
N ALA A 327 -15.59 7.06 21.35
CA ALA A 327 -15.29 6.49 22.65
C ALA A 327 -15.06 7.58 23.70
N ASP A 328 -15.45 7.35 24.95
CA ASP A 328 -15.28 8.27 26.07
C ASP A 328 -14.78 7.48 27.30
N PRO A 329 -13.54 7.71 27.74
CA PRO A 329 -12.54 8.63 27.17
C PRO A 329 -12.02 8.19 25.80
N THR A 330 -11.67 9.16 24.95
CA THR A 330 -11.06 8.91 23.62
C THR A 330 -9.58 8.61 23.78
N GLY A 331 -9.09 7.61 23.04
CA GLY A 331 -7.67 7.26 22.94
C GLY A 331 -6.92 8.03 21.83
N PRO A 332 -5.59 7.84 21.72
CA PRO A 332 -4.73 8.56 20.78
C PRO A 332 -4.73 8.04 19.34
N ASP A 333 -5.31 6.88 19.05
CA ASP A 333 -5.27 6.19 17.74
C ASP A 333 -3.84 5.97 17.24
N VAL A 334 -3.07 5.16 17.94
CA VAL A 334 -1.65 4.92 17.64
C VAL A 334 -1.34 3.48 17.22
N ASP A 335 -2.10 2.97 16.27
CA ASP A 335 -1.99 1.62 15.75
C ASP A 335 -0.56 1.17 15.39
N PHE A 336 -0.35 -0.15 15.37
CA PHE A 336 0.69 -0.79 14.60
C PHE A 336 0.24 -0.97 13.14
N GLY A 337 0.29 0.12 12.36
CA GLY A 337 -0.05 0.13 10.94
C GLY A 337 1.09 -0.35 10.05
N ALA A 338 2.32 -0.30 10.53
CA ALA A 338 3.48 -0.86 9.86
C ALA A 338 3.55 -2.38 10.09
N ALA A 339 3.92 -3.12 9.05
CA ALA A 339 4.16 -4.55 9.16
C ALA A 339 5.30 -4.85 10.12
N THR A 340 5.16 -5.92 10.91
CA THR A 340 6.26 -6.48 11.69
C THR A 340 7.35 -7.02 10.76
N MET A 341 8.60 -6.90 11.16
CA MET A 341 9.76 -7.47 10.44
C MET A 341 10.48 -8.48 11.34
N LEU A 342 10.81 -9.64 10.82
CA LEU A 342 11.75 -10.56 11.47
C LEU A 342 13.14 -10.29 10.89
N VAL A 343 14.01 -9.68 11.66
CA VAL A 343 15.33 -9.21 11.23
C VAL A 343 16.41 -9.96 11.96
N ARG A 344 17.49 -10.29 11.25
CA ARG A 344 18.67 -10.94 11.80
C ARG A 344 19.83 -9.96 11.90
N ASN A 345 20.44 -9.85 13.07
CA ASN A 345 21.65 -9.06 13.24
C ASN A 345 22.91 -9.78 12.71
N LYS A 346 24.04 -9.09 12.75
CA LYS A 346 25.34 -9.63 12.28
C LYS A 346 25.85 -10.84 13.07
N THR A 347 25.36 -11.06 14.29
CA THR A 347 25.72 -12.24 15.12
C THR A 347 24.77 -13.42 14.89
N GLY A 348 23.73 -13.25 14.07
CA GLY A 348 22.71 -14.26 13.80
C GLY A 348 21.53 -14.26 14.77
N ARG A 349 21.48 -13.31 15.73
CA ARG A 349 20.33 -13.13 16.61
C ARG A 349 19.15 -12.58 15.82
N GLU A 350 17.98 -13.17 16.01
CA GLU A 350 16.74 -12.73 15.39
C GLU A 350 15.96 -11.80 16.33
N LEU A 351 15.37 -10.75 15.77
CA LEU A 351 14.54 -9.75 16.46
C LEU A 351 13.28 -9.50 15.64
N VAL A 352 12.15 -9.36 16.32
CA VAL A 352 10.93 -8.79 15.72
C VAL A 352 11.02 -7.29 15.87
N ILE A 353 11.10 -6.56 14.75
CA ILE A 353 11.17 -5.10 14.74
C ILE A 353 9.89 -4.54 14.16
N VAL A 354 9.34 -3.49 14.78
CA VAL A 354 8.10 -2.85 14.36
C VAL A 354 8.07 -1.38 14.75
N GLY A 355 7.39 -0.56 13.93
CA GLY A 355 7.10 0.84 14.23
C GLY A 355 5.62 1.07 14.48
N GLN A 356 5.31 2.01 15.34
CA GLN A 356 3.96 2.40 15.73
C GLN A 356 3.63 3.83 15.28
N LYS A 357 2.37 4.15 15.05
CA LYS A 357 1.90 5.53 14.79
C LYS A 357 2.29 6.51 15.90
N SER A 358 2.59 6.03 17.10
CA SER A 358 3.18 6.84 18.18
C SER A 358 4.54 7.44 17.83
N ALA A 359 5.18 7.03 16.74
CA ALA A 359 6.57 7.33 16.34
C ALA A 359 7.63 6.61 17.20
N ASP A 360 7.24 5.58 17.90
CA ASP A 360 8.15 4.65 18.55
C ASP A 360 8.48 3.48 17.60
N ALA A 361 9.73 3.07 17.61
CA ALA A 361 10.19 1.82 17.02
C ALA A 361 10.67 0.88 18.12
N TYR A 362 10.34 -0.40 17.99
CA TYR A 362 10.63 -1.42 18.98
C TYR A 362 11.34 -2.61 18.36
N ALA A 363 12.27 -3.21 19.09
CA ALA A 363 12.74 -4.56 18.81
C ALA A 363 12.40 -5.47 19.99
N MET A 364 11.96 -6.68 19.66
CA MET A 364 11.51 -7.67 20.62
C MET A 364 12.19 -9.01 20.38
N ASP A 365 12.28 -9.79 21.43
CA ASP A 365 12.66 -11.20 21.35
C ASP A 365 11.50 -11.99 20.71
N PRO A 366 11.73 -12.77 19.63
CA PRO A 366 10.66 -13.49 18.95
C PRO A 366 10.03 -14.63 19.75
N GLU A 367 10.73 -15.18 20.77
CA GLU A 367 10.21 -16.27 21.61
C GLU A 367 9.28 -15.74 22.71
N THR A 368 9.62 -14.59 23.30
CA THR A 368 8.97 -14.11 24.53
C THR A 368 8.18 -12.83 24.37
N GLY A 369 8.39 -12.07 23.27
CA GLY A 369 7.82 -10.74 23.11
C GLY A 369 8.44 -9.69 24.05
N GLU A 370 9.54 -10.02 24.76
CA GLU A 370 10.24 -9.04 25.60
C GLU A 370 10.91 -7.96 24.74
N VAL A 371 10.74 -6.69 25.13
CA VAL A 371 11.36 -5.56 24.45
C VAL A 371 12.86 -5.55 24.70
N VAL A 372 13.63 -5.60 23.63
CA VAL A 372 15.10 -5.52 23.65
C VAL A 372 15.54 -4.06 23.64
N TRP A 373 14.94 -3.26 22.77
CA TRP A 373 15.11 -1.81 22.73
C TRP A 373 13.84 -1.11 22.25
N ALA A 374 13.70 0.16 22.61
CA ALA A 374 12.66 1.06 22.14
C ALA A 374 13.26 2.42 21.82
N GLN A 375 12.87 3.04 20.71
CA GLN A 375 13.37 4.33 20.28
C GLN A 375 12.23 5.24 19.84
N LYS A 376 12.08 6.38 20.52
CA LYS A 376 11.16 7.47 20.13
C LYS A 376 11.83 8.34 19.08
N LEU A 377 11.16 8.54 17.91
CA LEU A 377 11.74 9.27 16.77
C LEU A 377 10.98 10.55 16.41
N GLY A 378 9.73 10.65 16.79
CA GLY A 378 8.88 11.78 16.46
C GLY A 378 7.77 11.99 17.46
N ARG A 379 6.84 12.88 17.11
CA ARG A 379 5.67 13.19 17.93
C ARG A 379 4.64 12.07 17.93
N GLY A 380 4.37 11.51 16.74
CA GLY A 380 3.30 10.56 16.53
C GLY A 380 1.92 11.19 16.37
N GLY A 381 0.89 10.36 16.35
CA GLY A 381 -0.53 10.70 16.21
C GLY A 381 -1.23 9.86 15.14
N ILE A 382 -2.49 10.12 14.89
CA ILE A 382 -3.39 9.33 13.99
C ILE A 382 -2.77 8.98 12.62
N ILE A 383 -2.05 9.92 12.02
CA ILE A 383 -1.28 9.72 10.78
C ILE A 383 0.18 10.15 11.01
N GLY A 384 0.60 10.23 12.25
CA GLY A 384 1.97 10.50 12.63
C GLY A 384 2.79 9.22 12.71
N GLY A 385 4.03 9.36 13.13
CA GLY A 385 4.93 8.25 13.40
C GLY A 385 5.19 7.33 12.22
N VAL A 386 5.32 6.03 12.49
CA VAL A 386 5.51 4.99 11.48
C VAL A 386 4.15 4.50 11.01
N HIS A 387 3.82 4.74 9.74
CA HIS A 387 2.46 4.51 9.27
C HIS A 387 2.33 3.22 8.45
N TRP A 388 3.11 3.05 7.35
CA TRP A 388 2.93 1.90 6.45
C TRP A 388 4.03 0.85 6.55
N GLY A 389 5.29 1.22 6.69
CA GLY A 389 6.32 0.20 6.82
C GLY A 389 7.76 0.68 6.74
N MET A 390 8.60 -0.08 7.38
CA MET A 390 10.04 0.10 7.50
C MET A 390 10.79 -0.83 6.54
N ALA A 391 12.12 -0.70 6.47
CA ALA A 391 12.99 -1.64 5.77
C ALA A 391 14.25 -1.94 6.60
N ALA A 392 14.87 -3.10 6.40
CA ALA A 392 16.09 -3.47 7.08
C ALA A 392 17.16 -3.92 6.09
N ASN A 393 18.40 -3.56 6.36
CA ASN A 393 19.57 -4.11 5.69
C ASN A 393 20.44 -4.85 6.72
N GLU A 394 20.26 -6.16 6.80
CA GLU A 394 20.93 -7.02 7.76
C GLU A 394 22.46 -7.00 7.60
N SER A 395 22.96 -6.84 6.37
CA SER A 395 24.41 -6.79 6.10
C SER A 395 25.07 -5.53 6.64
N LEU A 396 24.35 -4.40 6.60
CA LEU A 396 24.78 -3.13 7.19
C LEU A 396 24.49 -3.08 8.70
N GLY A 397 23.56 -3.90 9.19
CA GLY A 397 23.09 -3.88 10.57
C GLY A 397 22.18 -2.69 10.85
N LEU A 398 21.40 -2.25 9.85
CA LEU A 398 20.56 -1.06 9.91
C LEU A 398 19.09 -1.38 9.63
N VAL A 399 18.23 -0.75 10.40
CA VAL A 399 16.80 -0.63 10.12
C VAL A 399 16.46 0.83 9.81
N TYR A 400 15.67 1.04 8.77
CA TYR A 400 15.26 2.36 8.30
C TYR A 400 13.82 2.61 8.68
N VAL A 401 13.57 3.72 9.36
CA VAL A 401 12.28 4.06 9.96
C VAL A 401 11.77 5.37 9.37
N PRO A 402 10.69 5.33 8.56
CA PRO A 402 10.07 6.54 8.03
C PRO A 402 9.14 7.14 9.06
N ILE A 403 9.26 8.44 9.32
CA ILE A 403 8.39 9.21 10.21
C ILE A 403 7.61 10.23 9.40
N SER A 404 6.28 10.13 9.48
CA SER A 404 5.40 11.07 8.79
C SER A 404 5.15 12.34 9.59
N ASP A 405 4.88 12.24 10.86
CA ASP A 405 4.58 13.32 11.81
C ASP A 405 3.69 14.45 11.23
N LYS A 406 2.80 14.05 10.33
CA LYS A 406 1.89 14.94 9.63
C LYS A 406 1.03 15.71 10.63
N LYS A 407 0.96 17.03 10.46
CA LYS A 407 -0.02 17.85 11.16
C LYS A 407 -1.35 17.81 10.41
N ILE A 408 -2.39 17.29 11.04
CA ILE A 408 -3.75 17.32 10.50
C ILE A 408 -4.51 18.46 11.13
N VAL A 409 -5.13 19.29 10.31
CA VAL A 409 -5.97 20.40 10.79
C VAL A 409 -7.19 19.83 11.54
N GLY A 410 -7.42 20.28 12.75
CA GLY A 410 -8.52 19.79 13.60
C GLY A 410 -8.15 18.62 14.52
N PHE A 411 -6.93 18.07 14.42
CA PHE A 411 -6.45 17.00 15.29
C PHE A 411 -5.23 17.47 16.09
N PRO A 412 -5.40 17.74 17.38
CA PRO A 412 -4.27 18.13 18.22
C PRO A 412 -3.34 16.94 18.41
N SER A 413 -2.10 17.07 17.96
CA SER A 413 -1.02 16.16 18.31
C SER A 413 -0.02 16.94 19.15
N PRO A 414 0.13 16.63 20.44
CA PRO A 414 1.05 17.34 21.32
C PRO A 414 2.51 17.09 20.93
N GLY A 415 3.35 18.10 21.06
CA GLY A 415 4.79 18.04 20.75
C GLY A 415 5.15 18.59 19.37
N GLU A 416 6.46 18.74 19.16
CA GLU A 416 7.01 19.21 17.89
C GLU A 416 7.13 18.06 16.88
N PRO A 417 6.72 18.26 15.62
CA PRO A 417 6.87 17.25 14.59
C PRO A 417 8.35 17.02 14.24
N SER A 418 8.71 15.79 13.96
CA SER A 418 10.05 15.39 13.50
C SER A 418 9.96 14.48 12.26
N PRO A 419 9.33 14.95 11.16
CA PRO A 419 9.21 14.14 9.96
C PRO A 419 10.59 13.89 9.33
N GLY A 420 10.86 12.64 8.99
CA GLY A 420 12.17 12.27 8.45
C GLY A 420 12.31 10.78 8.19
N LEU A 421 13.45 10.40 7.67
CA LEU A 421 13.90 9.02 7.55
C LEU A 421 15.08 8.81 8.50
N TYR A 422 14.96 7.83 9.36
CA TYR A 422 15.93 7.52 10.42
C TYR A 422 16.54 6.14 10.18
N ALA A 423 17.86 6.01 10.27
CA ALA A 423 18.51 4.71 10.34
C ALA A 423 18.91 4.41 11.78
N LEU A 424 18.49 3.24 12.26
CA LEU A 424 18.80 2.74 13.59
C LEU A 424 19.68 1.50 13.49
N ASP A 425 20.52 1.32 14.47
CA ASP A 425 21.26 0.07 14.65
C ASP A 425 20.30 -1.05 15.04
N ILE A 426 20.38 -2.20 14.38
CA ILE A 426 19.49 -3.35 14.63
C ILE A 426 19.63 -3.87 16.07
N ASP A 427 20.86 -3.86 16.63
CA ASP A 427 21.13 -4.44 17.94
C ASP A 427 20.71 -3.56 19.12
N THR A 428 20.91 -2.24 18.98
CA THR A 428 20.79 -1.30 20.10
C THR A 428 19.65 -0.32 19.97
N GLY A 429 19.12 -0.13 18.73
CA GLY A 429 18.16 0.93 18.44
C GLY A 429 18.77 2.34 18.35
N ASP A 430 20.10 2.46 18.50
CA ASP A 430 20.77 3.75 18.43
C ASP A 430 20.65 4.36 17.03
N ARG A 431 20.33 5.67 16.99
CA ARG A 431 20.27 6.39 15.74
C ARG A 431 21.65 6.57 15.11
N ARG A 432 21.83 6.06 13.89
CA ARG A 432 23.06 6.14 13.11
C ARG A 432 23.09 7.37 12.22
N TRP A 433 21.96 7.70 11.59
CA TRP A 433 21.78 8.92 10.84
C TRP A 433 20.28 9.29 10.76
N GLU A 434 20.02 10.53 10.40
CA GLU A 434 18.69 11.02 10.05
C GLU A 434 18.77 11.83 8.75
N TYR A 435 17.68 11.79 7.99
CA TYR A 435 17.48 12.60 6.80
C TYR A 435 16.14 13.33 6.91
N SER A 436 16.20 14.64 6.77
CA SER A 436 15.03 15.50 6.66
C SER A 436 15.37 16.64 5.71
N ARG A 437 14.37 17.29 5.16
CA ARG A 437 14.50 18.48 4.34
C ARG A 437 13.29 19.39 4.51
N ASP A 438 13.40 20.62 4.04
CA ASP A 438 12.26 21.51 3.99
C ASP A 438 11.19 20.99 3.01
N SER A 439 9.92 21.23 3.36
CA SER A 439 8.83 20.98 2.44
C SER A 439 8.99 21.81 1.18
N ARG A 440 8.77 21.22 0.01
CA ARG A 440 8.75 21.94 -1.27
C ARG A 440 7.60 22.95 -1.39
N CYS A 441 6.62 22.89 -0.52
CA CYS A 441 5.40 23.68 -0.54
C CYS A 441 5.24 24.50 0.75
N PRO A 442 6.10 25.48 1.03
CA PRO A 442 6.05 26.23 2.30
C PRO A 442 4.76 27.05 2.48
N GLU A 443 4.07 27.39 1.39
CA GLU A 443 2.89 28.27 1.39
C GLU A 443 1.58 27.56 1.01
N ARG A 444 1.60 26.24 0.79
CA ARG A 444 0.44 25.47 0.35
C ARG A 444 0.11 24.37 1.34
N GLU A 445 -1.11 23.82 1.20
CA GLU A 445 -1.61 22.61 1.88
C GLU A 445 -0.88 21.33 1.42
N CYS A 446 0.44 21.39 1.31
CA CYS A 446 1.33 20.33 0.90
C CYS A 446 2.04 19.83 2.16
N VAL A 447 1.90 18.54 2.42
CA VAL A 447 2.42 17.93 3.64
C VAL A 447 3.73 17.24 3.34
N PHE A 448 4.78 17.65 4.04
CA PHE A 448 6.03 16.92 4.10
C PHE A 448 5.96 15.82 5.16
N GLY A 449 6.52 14.65 4.89
CA GLY A 449 6.64 13.54 5.80
C GLY A 449 6.70 12.20 5.07
N PHE A 450 7.41 11.25 5.64
CA PHE A 450 7.57 9.91 5.08
C PHE A 450 6.51 8.98 5.68
N SER A 451 5.34 8.91 5.03
CA SER A 451 4.27 7.99 5.42
C SER A 451 4.35 6.66 4.67
N ALA A 452 4.73 6.69 3.39
CA ALA A 452 4.84 5.49 2.56
C ALA A 452 5.83 4.48 3.11
N ALA A 453 5.55 3.20 2.90
CA ALA A 453 6.52 2.16 3.18
C ALA A 453 7.79 2.34 2.31
N ILE A 454 8.93 2.15 2.92
CA ILE A 454 10.23 2.28 2.26
C ILE A 454 10.78 0.92 1.82
N ILE A 455 11.77 0.92 0.94
CA ILE A 455 12.47 -0.30 0.50
C ILE A 455 13.98 -0.06 0.48
N ALA A 456 14.74 -1.07 0.87
CA ALA A 456 16.19 -1.07 0.80
C ALA A 456 16.70 -2.09 -0.24
N SER A 457 17.86 -1.82 -0.80
CA SER A 457 18.55 -2.75 -1.70
C SER A 457 20.03 -2.36 -1.78
N ASN A 458 20.91 -3.31 -1.87
CA ASN A 458 22.35 -3.05 -1.93
C ASN A 458 22.79 -2.02 -0.87
N ASP A 459 23.26 -0.86 -1.30
CA ASP A 459 23.71 0.26 -0.48
C ASP A 459 22.79 1.50 -0.58
N ILE A 460 21.52 1.29 -0.98
CA ILE A 460 20.51 2.36 -1.13
C ILE A 460 19.25 2.11 -0.31
N VAL A 461 18.54 3.19 -0.03
CA VAL A 461 17.17 3.20 0.50
C VAL A 461 16.30 4.10 -0.37
N VAL A 462 15.11 3.62 -0.74
CA VAL A 462 14.13 4.38 -1.52
C VAL A 462 12.96 4.77 -0.63
N ALA A 463 12.63 6.05 -0.62
CA ALA A 463 11.55 6.60 0.19
C ALA A 463 10.71 7.59 -0.63
N GLY A 464 9.39 7.41 -0.60
CA GLY A 464 8.43 8.35 -1.16
C GLY A 464 7.93 9.31 -0.09
N ASN A 465 7.76 10.58 -0.45
CA ASN A 465 7.29 11.61 0.46
C ASN A 465 5.89 12.09 0.09
N MET A 466 5.10 12.51 1.08
CA MET A 466 3.74 12.99 0.87
C MET A 466 3.66 14.29 0.05
N ASP A 467 4.77 15.04 -0.08
CA ASP A 467 4.85 16.20 -0.97
C ASP A 467 5.16 15.85 -2.44
N GLY A 468 5.15 14.56 -2.78
CA GLY A 468 5.29 14.05 -4.15
C GLY A 468 6.73 13.91 -4.64
N ILE A 469 7.72 13.93 -3.75
CA ILE A 469 9.11 13.63 -4.09
C ILE A 469 9.44 12.18 -3.75
N LEU A 470 9.93 11.43 -4.73
CA LEU A 470 10.55 10.11 -4.54
C LEU A 470 12.06 10.32 -4.43
N GLU A 471 12.68 9.71 -3.41
CA GLU A 471 14.06 9.94 -3.06
C GLU A 471 14.83 8.62 -2.92
N ILE A 472 16.08 8.59 -3.38
CA ILE A 472 17.03 7.51 -3.13
C ILE A 472 18.18 8.05 -2.32
N LEU A 473 18.45 7.40 -1.20
CA LEU A 473 19.48 7.77 -0.23
C LEU A 473 20.52 6.66 -0.13
N ALA A 474 21.77 7.05 0.13
CA ALA A 474 22.81 6.09 0.50
C ALA A 474 22.47 5.44 1.85
N ALA A 475 22.41 4.11 1.90
CA ALA A 475 21.95 3.33 3.05
C ALA A 475 22.77 3.54 4.33
N GLU A 476 24.08 3.72 4.21
CA GLU A 476 24.98 3.92 5.36
C GLU A 476 24.99 5.34 5.93
N SER A 477 24.69 6.36 5.09
CA SER A 477 24.92 7.77 5.46
C SER A 477 23.71 8.66 5.39
N GLY A 478 22.60 8.20 4.77
CA GLY A 478 21.44 9.04 4.51
C GLY A 478 21.66 10.13 3.44
N LYS A 479 22.79 10.11 2.71
CA LYS A 479 23.07 11.10 1.67
C LYS A 479 22.11 10.92 0.49
N LEU A 480 21.45 12.00 0.05
CA LEU A 480 20.62 12.01 -1.15
C LEU A 480 21.45 11.71 -2.41
N LEU A 481 21.04 10.71 -3.18
CA LEU A 481 21.68 10.27 -4.42
C LEU A 481 20.87 10.64 -5.66
N TRP A 482 19.53 10.57 -5.56
CA TRP A 482 18.61 10.85 -6.65
C TRP A 482 17.24 11.27 -6.10
N SER A 483 16.53 12.07 -6.88
CA SER A 483 15.15 12.44 -6.57
C SER A 483 14.32 12.65 -7.82
N HIS A 484 13.02 12.36 -7.71
CA HIS A 484 12.05 12.60 -8.77
C HIS A 484 10.82 13.32 -8.22
N ASP A 485 10.47 14.42 -8.88
CA ASP A 485 9.23 15.14 -8.62
C ASP A 485 8.10 14.53 -9.44
N SER A 486 7.17 13.87 -8.75
CA SER A 486 6.00 13.26 -9.40
C SER A 486 4.83 14.22 -9.58
N TRP A 487 4.87 15.41 -9.01
CA TRP A 487 3.76 16.37 -9.02
C TRP A 487 3.60 17.06 -10.37
N ARG A 488 3.30 16.29 -11.41
CA ARG A 488 3.11 16.72 -12.79
C ARG A 488 2.22 15.77 -13.56
N ASP A 489 1.82 16.15 -14.77
CA ASP A 489 1.11 15.30 -15.71
C ASP A 489 2.10 14.46 -16.52
N TYR A 490 1.67 13.27 -16.91
CA TYR A 490 2.47 12.31 -17.66
C TYR A 490 1.77 11.82 -18.91
N PRO A 491 2.47 11.65 -20.03
CA PRO A 491 1.99 10.81 -21.11
C PRO A 491 1.99 9.35 -20.62
N SER A 492 0.86 8.66 -20.73
CA SER A 492 0.73 7.26 -20.35
C SER A 492 0.70 6.33 -21.55
N VAL A 493 1.21 5.11 -21.39
CA VAL A 493 1.24 4.09 -22.47
C VAL A 493 -0.16 3.61 -22.88
N ASN A 494 -1.15 3.72 -21.98
CA ASN A 494 -2.54 3.34 -22.23
C ASN A 494 -3.47 4.53 -22.57
N ASN A 495 -2.91 5.72 -22.84
CA ASN A 495 -3.64 6.94 -23.21
C ASN A 495 -4.67 7.44 -22.19
N VAL A 496 -4.61 6.99 -20.93
CA VAL A 496 -5.39 7.54 -19.83
C VAL A 496 -4.80 8.87 -19.41
N VAL A 497 -5.64 9.88 -19.13
CA VAL A 497 -5.19 11.16 -18.57
C VAL A 497 -4.57 10.88 -17.20
N THR A 498 -3.28 11.16 -17.08
CA THR A 498 -2.47 10.70 -15.96
C THR A 498 -1.72 11.84 -15.30
N SER A 499 -1.84 11.93 -13.99
CA SER A 499 -1.07 12.85 -13.16
C SER A 499 -0.49 12.14 -11.95
N GLY A 500 0.70 12.56 -11.54
CA GLY A 500 1.29 12.13 -10.29
C GLY A 500 0.91 13.05 -9.13
N GLY A 501 1.19 12.61 -7.93
CA GLY A 501 0.89 13.30 -6.68
C GLY A 501 1.72 12.79 -5.52
N ALA A 502 1.15 12.72 -4.34
CA ALA A 502 1.79 12.24 -3.13
C ALA A 502 2.25 10.78 -3.24
N PHE A 503 3.32 10.45 -2.51
CA PHE A 503 3.68 9.08 -2.22
C PHE A 503 3.24 8.74 -0.80
N ASP A 504 2.39 7.72 -0.70
CA ASP A 504 1.88 7.18 0.55
C ASP A 504 1.59 5.68 0.37
N ALA A 505 0.99 5.00 1.35
CA ALA A 505 0.66 3.58 1.30
C ALA A 505 1.88 2.64 1.12
N HIS A 506 1.79 1.68 0.20
CA HIS A 506 2.72 0.55 0.13
C HIS A 506 4.13 0.90 -0.39
N GLY A 507 4.32 2.12 -0.91
CA GLY A 507 5.64 2.59 -1.34
C GLY A 507 6.16 1.97 -2.64
N ALA A 508 7.47 2.10 -2.84
CA ALA A 508 8.14 1.63 -4.05
C ALA A 508 8.47 0.13 -4.02
N MET A 509 8.61 -0.45 -5.20
CA MET A 509 9.12 -1.79 -5.50
C MET A 509 10.40 -1.66 -6.33
N ILE A 510 11.40 -2.47 -6.02
CA ILE A 510 12.60 -2.63 -6.86
C ILE A 510 12.57 -4.05 -7.47
N ALA A 511 12.83 -4.15 -8.76
CA ALA A 511 12.92 -5.42 -9.48
C ALA A 511 14.03 -5.35 -10.52
N ASP A 512 15.18 -5.94 -10.22
CA ASP A 512 16.41 -5.87 -11.01
C ASP A 512 16.85 -4.41 -11.23
N ASP A 513 16.79 -3.89 -12.45
CA ASP A 513 17.15 -2.53 -12.85
C ASP A 513 15.95 -1.55 -12.86
N LEU A 514 14.78 -2.02 -12.43
CA LEU A 514 13.56 -1.22 -12.38
C LEU A 514 13.24 -0.75 -10.97
N LEU A 515 12.76 0.50 -10.90
CA LEU A 515 12.10 1.07 -9.73
C LEU A 515 10.66 1.42 -10.12
N LEU A 516 9.69 0.84 -9.41
CA LEU A 516 8.27 0.98 -9.69
C LEU A 516 7.56 1.62 -8.50
N VAL A 517 6.63 2.53 -8.74
CA VAL A 517 5.84 3.14 -7.67
C VAL A 517 4.52 3.71 -8.19
N SER A 518 3.46 3.53 -7.42
CA SER A 518 2.21 4.27 -7.61
C SER A 518 2.29 5.65 -6.98
N SER A 519 1.89 6.69 -7.71
CA SER A 519 1.92 8.09 -7.29
C SER A 519 0.53 8.70 -7.33
N GLY A 520 0.13 9.32 -6.21
CA GLY A 520 -1.16 10.01 -6.10
C GLY A 520 -2.09 9.46 -5.03
N TYR A 521 -1.69 8.48 -4.22
CA TYR A 521 -2.51 8.03 -3.11
C TYR A 521 -2.66 9.13 -2.05
N THR A 522 -3.90 9.43 -1.70
CA THR A 522 -4.22 10.37 -0.63
C THR A 522 -5.37 9.81 0.21
N TYR A 523 -5.14 9.63 1.49
CA TYR A 523 -6.19 9.14 2.40
C TYR A 523 -6.95 10.28 3.11
N VAL A 524 -6.27 11.35 3.49
CA VAL A 524 -6.82 12.42 4.35
C VAL A 524 -6.90 13.77 3.64
N GLY A 525 -6.92 13.79 2.32
CA GLY A 525 -7.33 14.94 1.52
C GLY A 525 -6.44 16.19 1.52
N GLN A 526 -5.28 16.15 2.18
CA GLN A 526 -4.35 17.29 2.22
C GLN A 526 -3.13 17.13 1.31
N GLN A 527 -3.02 15.99 0.61
CA GLN A 527 -2.00 15.75 -0.38
C GLN A 527 -2.59 15.85 -1.79
N ARG A 528 -1.75 16.06 -2.79
CA ARG A 528 -2.17 15.96 -4.19
C ARG A 528 -2.48 14.50 -4.54
N GLY A 529 -3.71 14.24 -4.99
CA GLY A 529 -4.10 12.99 -5.63
C GLY A 529 -3.52 12.85 -7.03
N GLY A 530 -3.47 11.62 -7.51
CA GLY A 530 -3.03 11.27 -8.86
C GLY A 530 -3.34 9.81 -9.16
N ASN A 531 -2.97 9.36 -10.36
CA ASN A 531 -3.26 8.03 -10.86
C ASN A 531 -2.08 7.45 -11.67
N ALA A 532 -0.86 7.90 -11.40
CA ALA A 532 0.29 7.45 -12.17
C ALA A 532 0.93 6.20 -11.54
N PHE A 533 1.10 5.16 -12.33
CA PHE A 533 2.02 4.06 -12.04
C PHE A 533 3.31 4.33 -12.83
N LEU A 534 4.36 4.68 -12.09
CA LEU A 534 5.65 5.11 -12.63
C LEU A 534 6.64 3.95 -12.64
N VAL A 535 7.29 3.72 -13.77
CA VAL A 535 8.38 2.75 -13.89
C VAL A 535 9.63 3.45 -14.38
N PHE A 536 10.67 3.39 -13.57
CA PHE A 536 12.00 3.94 -13.85
C PHE A 536 12.97 2.80 -14.15
N GLN A 537 13.98 3.11 -14.95
CA GLN A 537 15.07 2.18 -15.31
C GLN A 537 16.41 2.90 -15.24
N VAL A 538 17.47 2.16 -14.87
CA VAL A 538 18.83 2.67 -14.94
C VAL A 538 19.25 2.82 -16.39
N GLY A 539 19.55 4.03 -16.81
CA GLY A 539 20.03 4.32 -18.18
C GLY A 539 21.37 3.64 -18.46
N VAL A 540 21.56 3.23 -19.72
CA VAL A 540 22.84 2.69 -20.19
C VAL A 540 23.93 3.76 -19.99
N LYS A 541 25.10 3.36 -19.48
CA LYS A 541 26.25 4.23 -19.39
C LYS A 541 26.69 4.56 -20.82
N ASN A 542 26.48 5.81 -21.26
CA ASN A 542 27.13 6.28 -22.50
C ASN A 542 28.64 6.28 -22.22
N GLU A 543 29.36 5.35 -22.85
CA GLU A 543 30.83 5.29 -22.84
C GLU A 543 31.45 6.52 -23.52
#